data_4b06551e69f96142268e7fd7bb4b3461
#
_entry.id   4b06551e69f96142268e7fd7bb4b3461
#
_cell.length_a   1.000
_cell.length_b   1.000
_cell.length_c   1.000
_cell.angle_alpha   90.00
_cell.angle_beta   90.00
_cell.angle_gamma   90.00
#
_symmetry.space_group_name_H-M   'P 1'
#
loop_
_entity.id
_entity.type
_entity.pdbx_description
1 polymer ?
#
loop_
_entity_poly.entity_id
_entity_poly.type
_entity_poly.pdbx_seq_one_letter_code
_entity_poly.pdbx_strand_id
1 'polypeptide(L)'
;MAHPKHPNEFDPLYVETFDNSHIYYEEMRKKCPVAHSEAFGGFWALFKYEDIVRVQTEHENFSTAEKNVVPPATRNQGKRPPLHFDPPEHDVYRRPVTPVFNKSRMAVLEPELHRFADELMDPLVTAGRFDFTLDFAEYFAARAFGLILKLPLDMMLRAREVQVQYYRAQMAMDKERVIRWSDELYRLAGDLVNDRKENLLDPNEDLISALLLAGENGEAISEEMVVASIRQFLSASQAAPGAVLGSIAAHLAQDSELQQNLRDNPHRIPDAVEEFLRLYSPYRVFARTAIHDVDIRGRAIPSGEPIAMIFPSANRDEDVFENPHEFSMDRKPNKHIAFGRGPHRCPASSLARLELCVATEALLSKTASFELDGEIKMTDWLEFGPSSTPLKVIAA
;
A
#
# COMPACT_ATOMS: atom_id res chain seq x y z
N MET A 1 -18.29 14.68 28.03
CA MET A 1 -19.44 13.75 28.13
C MET A 1 -18.94 12.42 27.61
N ALA A 2 -19.14 11.30 28.32
CA ALA A 2 -18.75 9.99 27.82
C ALA A 2 -19.68 9.66 26.61
N HIS A 3 -19.10 9.38 25.44
CA HIS A 3 -19.85 8.89 24.30
C HIS A 3 -20.60 7.60 24.71
N PRO A 4 -21.84 7.39 24.21
CA PRO A 4 -22.53 6.14 24.43
C PRO A 4 -21.65 5.00 23.89
N LYS A 5 -21.44 3.95 24.69
CA LYS A 5 -20.70 2.77 24.23
C LYS A 5 -21.50 2.08 23.13
N HIS A 6 -20.93 2.05 21.94
CA HIS A 6 -21.47 1.24 20.85
C HIS A 6 -21.16 -0.25 21.10
N PRO A 7 -22.00 -1.18 20.63
CA PRO A 7 -21.71 -2.60 20.75
C PRO A 7 -20.41 -2.96 20.00
N ASN A 8 -19.63 -3.89 20.57
CA ASN A 8 -18.47 -4.45 19.87
C ASN A 8 -18.96 -5.54 18.91
N GLU A 9 -18.98 -5.23 17.62
CA GLU A 9 -19.54 -6.07 16.56
C GLU A 9 -18.45 -6.62 15.62
N PHE A 10 -17.25 -6.04 15.66
CA PHE A 10 -16.14 -6.43 14.81
C PHE A 10 -14.83 -6.52 15.59
N ASP A 11 -14.16 -7.66 15.49
CA ASP A 11 -12.81 -7.86 16.03
C ASP A 11 -11.79 -7.86 14.88
N PRO A 12 -10.97 -6.80 14.73
CA PRO A 12 -9.97 -6.71 13.67
C PRO A 12 -8.84 -7.73 13.81
N LEU A 13 -8.65 -8.31 15.00
CA LEU A 13 -7.58 -9.27 15.32
C LEU A 13 -8.13 -10.67 15.59
N TYR A 14 -9.30 -11.01 15.02
CA TYR A 14 -9.92 -12.31 15.22
C TYR A 14 -9.00 -13.45 14.77
N VAL A 15 -8.44 -14.16 15.73
CA VAL A 15 -7.31 -15.08 15.56
C VAL A 15 -7.62 -16.21 14.57
N GLU A 16 -8.84 -16.76 14.59
CA GLU A 16 -9.21 -17.91 13.73
C GLU A 16 -9.20 -17.61 12.25
N THR A 17 -9.40 -16.33 11.88
CA THR A 17 -9.48 -15.91 10.48
C THR A 17 -8.51 -14.81 10.10
N PHE A 18 -7.56 -14.44 10.98
CA PHE A 18 -6.69 -13.29 10.74
C PHE A 18 -5.93 -13.39 9.42
N ASP A 19 -5.34 -14.54 9.12
CA ASP A 19 -4.57 -14.79 7.91
C ASP A 19 -5.47 -15.05 6.69
N ASN A 20 -6.71 -15.48 6.90
CA ASN A 20 -7.71 -15.74 5.87
C ASN A 20 -8.96 -14.87 6.08
N SER A 21 -8.76 -13.58 6.30
CA SER A 21 -9.78 -12.63 6.75
C SER A 21 -10.95 -12.46 5.78
N HIS A 22 -10.83 -12.85 4.52
CA HIS A 22 -11.90 -12.70 3.54
C HIS A 22 -13.15 -13.52 3.90
N ILE A 23 -13.02 -14.65 4.62
CA ILE A 23 -14.15 -15.43 5.12
C ILE A 23 -14.95 -14.60 6.12
N TYR A 24 -14.25 -14.01 7.09
CA TYR A 24 -14.86 -13.16 8.10
C TYR A 24 -15.46 -11.88 7.50
N TYR A 25 -14.76 -11.26 6.54
CA TYR A 25 -15.25 -10.06 5.85
C TYR A 25 -16.48 -10.33 4.99
N GLU A 26 -16.61 -11.54 4.40
CA GLU A 26 -17.83 -11.96 3.69
C GLU A 26 -19.03 -12.04 4.65
N GLU A 27 -18.83 -12.61 5.84
CA GLU A 27 -19.88 -12.63 6.87
C GLU A 27 -20.28 -11.21 7.29
N MET A 28 -19.31 -10.33 7.51
CA MET A 28 -19.57 -8.95 7.89
C MET A 28 -20.33 -8.19 6.79
N ARG A 29 -19.98 -8.37 5.50
CA ARG A 29 -20.74 -7.77 4.39
C ARG A 29 -22.21 -8.17 4.39
N LYS A 30 -22.51 -9.41 4.77
CA LYS A 30 -23.88 -9.95 4.77
C LYS A 30 -24.66 -9.59 6.02
N LYS A 31 -24.03 -9.64 7.19
CA LYS A 31 -24.72 -9.52 8.49
C LYS A 31 -24.64 -8.14 9.10
N CYS A 32 -23.49 -7.46 8.97
CA CYS A 32 -23.21 -6.18 9.63
C CYS A 32 -22.24 -5.33 8.79
N PRO A 33 -22.69 -4.80 7.63
CA PRO A 33 -21.81 -4.10 6.68
C PRO A 33 -21.24 -2.79 7.21
N VAL A 34 -21.80 -2.25 8.28
CA VAL A 34 -21.29 -1.10 9.06
C VAL A 34 -21.26 -1.54 10.52
N ALA A 35 -20.08 -1.85 11.02
CA ALA A 35 -19.88 -2.41 12.35
C ALA A 35 -19.01 -1.51 13.22
N HIS A 36 -19.27 -1.51 14.53
CA HIS A 36 -18.40 -0.85 15.51
C HIS A 36 -17.43 -1.85 16.14
N SER A 37 -16.19 -1.41 16.36
CA SER A 37 -15.17 -2.14 17.10
C SER A 37 -14.69 -1.33 18.29
N GLU A 38 -14.49 -1.96 19.44
CA GLU A 38 -13.86 -1.33 20.63
C GLU A 38 -12.33 -1.38 20.56
N ALA A 39 -11.76 -2.13 19.60
CA ALA A 39 -10.32 -2.23 19.43
C ALA A 39 -9.69 -0.85 19.13
N PHE A 40 -8.43 -0.67 19.53
CA PHE A 40 -7.63 0.53 19.22
C PHE A 40 -8.25 1.86 19.68
N GLY A 41 -9.14 1.82 20.66
CA GLY A 41 -9.81 2.99 21.21
C GLY A 41 -11.16 3.35 20.54
N GLY A 42 -11.69 2.46 19.73
CA GLY A 42 -12.99 2.57 19.07
C GLY A 42 -12.91 3.10 17.64
N PHE A 43 -13.63 2.42 16.73
CA PHE A 43 -13.77 2.83 15.34
C PHE A 43 -14.98 2.13 14.68
N TRP A 44 -15.47 2.71 13.59
CA TRP A 44 -16.43 2.08 12.70
C TRP A 44 -15.71 1.38 11.55
N ALA A 45 -16.18 0.22 11.13
CA ALA A 45 -15.64 -0.54 10.00
C ALA A 45 -16.68 -0.69 8.90
N LEU A 46 -16.27 -0.40 7.65
CA LEU A 46 -17.09 -0.55 6.45
C LEU A 46 -16.61 -1.74 5.64
N PHE A 47 -17.54 -2.58 5.20
CA PHE A 47 -17.25 -3.79 4.45
C PHE A 47 -17.78 -3.79 3.02
N LYS A 48 -18.75 -2.92 2.67
CA LYS A 48 -19.32 -2.82 1.34
C LYS A 48 -18.55 -1.84 0.46
N TYR A 49 -18.40 -2.19 -0.82
CA TYR A 49 -17.67 -1.40 -1.83
C TYR A 49 -18.20 0.02 -1.97
N GLU A 50 -19.53 0.18 -2.11
CA GLU A 50 -20.13 1.51 -2.33
C GLU A 50 -19.91 2.45 -1.16
N ASP A 51 -20.05 1.94 0.09
CA ASP A 51 -19.84 2.74 1.29
C ASP A 51 -18.39 3.20 1.40
N ILE A 52 -17.43 2.31 1.08
CA ILE A 52 -16.01 2.62 1.08
C ILE A 52 -15.66 3.64 -0.01
N VAL A 53 -16.21 3.51 -1.22
CA VAL A 53 -16.01 4.49 -2.28
C VAL A 53 -16.60 5.85 -1.90
N ARG A 54 -17.78 5.88 -1.30
CA ARG A 54 -18.40 7.10 -0.77
C ARG A 54 -17.46 7.81 0.21
N VAL A 55 -16.95 7.09 1.22
CA VAL A 55 -16.06 7.65 2.25
C VAL A 55 -14.72 8.12 1.66
N GLN A 56 -14.25 7.53 0.56
CA GLN A 56 -13.04 7.96 -0.13
C GLN A 56 -13.21 9.21 -1.00
N THR A 57 -14.42 9.47 -1.48
CA THR A 57 -14.67 10.52 -2.49
C THR A 57 -15.33 11.76 -1.92
N GLU A 58 -16.14 11.63 -0.86
CA GLU A 58 -16.83 12.75 -0.21
C GLU A 58 -15.94 13.39 0.88
N HIS A 59 -14.87 14.08 0.46
CA HIS A 59 -13.90 14.68 1.39
C HIS A 59 -14.48 15.80 2.27
N GLU A 60 -15.58 16.40 1.85
CA GLU A 60 -16.35 17.38 2.66
C GLU A 60 -17.02 16.72 3.88
N ASN A 61 -17.25 15.41 3.85
CA ASN A 61 -17.87 14.66 4.94
C ASN A 61 -16.86 13.79 5.70
N PHE A 62 -15.75 13.40 5.04
CA PHE A 62 -14.81 12.39 5.55
C PHE A 62 -13.36 12.84 5.38
N SER A 63 -12.75 13.32 6.45
CA SER A 63 -11.40 13.89 6.47
C SER A 63 -10.30 12.85 6.64
N THR A 64 -9.16 13.07 5.98
CA THR A 64 -7.88 12.39 6.26
C THR A 64 -7.03 13.14 7.28
N ALA A 65 -7.37 14.40 7.54
CA ALA A 65 -6.52 15.30 8.33
C ALA A 65 -6.40 14.88 9.79
N GLU A 66 -7.40 14.18 10.34
CA GLU A 66 -7.42 13.77 11.74
C GLU A 66 -6.93 12.32 11.94
N LYS A 67 -7.74 11.33 11.62
CA LYS A 67 -7.42 9.91 11.78
C LYS A 67 -7.57 9.22 10.42
N ASN A 68 -6.47 8.84 9.82
CA ASN A 68 -6.44 8.21 8.50
C ASN A 68 -6.04 6.73 8.51
N VAL A 69 -5.69 6.20 9.68
CA VAL A 69 -5.40 4.77 9.93
C VAL A 69 -5.95 4.37 11.31
N VAL A 70 -6.13 3.07 11.51
CA VAL A 70 -6.51 2.45 12.78
C VAL A 70 -5.51 1.33 13.08
N PRO A 71 -4.77 1.35 14.20
CA PRO A 71 -4.77 2.38 15.25
C PRO A 71 -4.26 3.74 14.76
N PRO A 72 -4.72 4.86 15.35
CA PRO A 72 -4.28 6.19 14.94
C PRO A 72 -2.76 6.36 15.05
N ALA A 73 -2.15 6.89 13.99
CA ALA A 73 -0.71 7.15 13.99
C ALA A 73 -0.34 8.28 14.97
N THR A 74 0.76 8.12 15.69
CA THR A 74 1.34 9.21 16.49
C THR A 74 1.93 10.27 15.56
N ARG A 75 1.58 11.54 15.80
CA ARG A 75 2.00 12.70 14.99
C ARG A 75 2.83 13.67 15.82
N ASN A 76 4.01 13.25 16.24
CA ASN A 76 4.92 14.06 17.06
C ASN A 76 5.54 15.25 16.32
N GLN A 77 5.58 15.22 14.98
CA GLN A 77 6.14 16.28 14.14
C GLN A 77 5.11 16.85 13.13
N GLY A 78 3.83 16.91 13.49
CA GLY A 78 2.80 17.53 12.69
C GLY A 78 2.21 16.70 11.57
N LYS A 79 1.63 17.39 10.58
CA LYS A 79 0.97 16.79 9.42
C LYS A 79 1.99 16.34 8.37
N ARG A 80 1.65 15.33 7.60
CA ARG A 80 2.47 14.77 6.51
C ARG A 80 1.73 14.89 5.18
N PRO A 81 2.12 15.86 4.33
CA PRO A 81 1.51 16.02 3.02
C PRO A 81 1.82 14.85 2.07
N PRO A 82 0.94 14.60 1.08
CA PRO A 82 -0.43 15.11 0.96
C PRO A 82 -1.43 14.36 1.84
N LEU A 83 -1.00 13.29 2.55
CA LEU A 83 -1.85 12.32 3.22
C LEU A 83 -2.74 12.93 4.33
N HIS A 84 -2.23 13.91 5.07
CA HIS A 84 -2.93 14.53 6.20
C HIS A 84 -3.55 15.90 5.85
N PHE A 85 -3.91 16.08 4.58
CA PHE A 85 -4.59 17.28 4.10
C PHE A 85 -5.78 16.88 3.24
N ASP A 86 -6.87 17.62 3.36
CA ASP A 86 -8.04 17.49 2.50
C ASP A 86 -7.99 18.58 1.41
N PRO A 87 -8.67 18.41 0.25
CA PRO A 87 -8.81 19.48 -0.73
C PRO A 87 -9.46 20.74 -0.10
N PRO A 88 -9.06 21.96 -0.49
CA PRO A 88 -8.11 22.27 -1.57
C PRO A 88 -6.63 22.21 -1.17
N GLU A 89 -6.28 22.25 0.13
CA GLU A 89 -4.89 22.25 0.62
C GLU A 89 -4.09 21.04 0.15
N HIS A 90 -4.71 19.86 0.10
CA HIS A 90 -4.13 18.62 -0.44
C HIS A 90 -3.50 18.84 -1.82
N ASP A 91 -4.13 19.62 -2.69
CA ASP A 91 -3.74 19.77 -4.08
C ASP A 91 -2.40 20.50 -4.24
N VAL A 92 -2.05 21.39 -3.31
CA VAL A 92 -0.76 22.09 -3.27
C VAL A 92 0.41 21.08 -3.28
N TYR A 93 0.26 20.01 -2.53
CA TYR A 93 1.28 18.96 -2.39
C TYR A 93 1.11 17.83 -3.42
N ARG A 94 -0.11 17.62 -3.92
CA ARG A 94 -0.43 16.53 -4.83
C ARG A 94 -0.03 16.83 -6.28
N ARG A 95 -0.29 18.06 -6.75
CA ARG A 95 -0.01 18.47 -8.14
C ARG A 95 1.45 18.30 -8.54
N PRO A 96 2.44 18.78 -7.75
CA PRO A 96 3.86 18.70 -8.15
C PRO A 96 4.37 17.26 -8.26
N VAL A 97 3.83 16.30 -7.51
CA VAL A 97 4.32 14.92 -7.53
C VAL A 97 3.69 14.07 -8.65
N THR A 98 2.59 14.51 -9.25
CA THR A 98 1.86 13.74 -10.26
C THR A 98 2.69 13.45 -11.53
N PRO A 99 3.45 14.39 -12.11
CA PRO A 99 4.27 14.15 -13.29
C PRO A 99 5.33 13.05 -13.09
N VAL A 100 5.91 12.96 -11.90
CA VAL A 100 6.96 11.99 -11.56
C VAL A 100 6.49 10.53 -11.70
N PHE A 101 5.17 10.29 -11.52
CA PHE A 101 4.56 8.96 -11.59
C PHE A 101 3.72 8.72 -12.85
N ASN A 102 3.87 9.55 -13.88
CA ASN A 102 3.09 9.36 -15.10
C ASN A 102 3.57 8.16 -15.94
N LYS A 103 2.73 7.69 -16.87
CA LYS A 103 3.03 6.50 -17.68
C LYS A 103 4.27 6.65 -18.56
N SER A 104 4.52 7.84 -19.12
CA SER A 104 5.69 8.07 -19.97
C SER A 104 6.98 7.97 -19.16
N ARG A 105 6.97 8.45 -17.90
CA ARG A 105 8.10 8.28 -16.99
C ARG A 105 8.34 6.81 -16.66
N MET A 106 7.27 6.04 -16.42
CA MET A 106 7.39 4.60 -16.13
C MET A 106 8.04 3.85 -17.29
N ALA A 107 7.69 4.15 -18.53
CA ALA A 107 8.31 3.54 -19.70
C ALA A 107 9.83 3.81 -19.82
N VAL A 108 10.31 4.95 -19.30
CA VAL A 108 11.76 5.24 -19.23
C VAL A 108 12.46 4.40 -18.16
N LEU A 109 11.77 4.08 -17.06
CA LEU A 109 12.33 3.31 -15.94
C LEU A 109 12.25 1.78 -16.16
N GLU A 110 11.36 1.32 -17.02
CA GLU A 110 11.09 -0.11 -17.25
C GLU A 110 12.34 -0.94 -17.57
N PRO A 111 13.26 -0.52 -18.49
CA PRO A 111 14.46 -1.31 -18.77
C PRO A 111 15.37 -1.48 -17.55
N GLU A 112 15.46 -0.46 -16.70
CA GLU A 112 16.28 -0.51 -15.49
C GLU A 112 15.65 -1.42 -14.43
N LEU A 113 14.32 -1.45 -14.34
CA LEU A 113 13.60 -2.36 -13.45
C LEU A 113 13.79 -3.82 -13.89
N HIS A 114 13.73 -4.12 -15.18
CA HIS A 114 14.05 -5.47 -15.69
C HIS A 114 15.48 -5.89 -15.33
N ARG A 115 16.46 -5.00 -15.54
CA ARG A 115 17.84 -5.26 -15.14
C ARG A 115 17.98 -5.56 -13.64
N PHE A 116 17.30 -4.80 -12.78
CA PHE A 116 17.30 -5.03 -11.33
C PHE A 116 16.62 -6.36 -10.96
N ALA A 117 15.52 -6.69 -11.62
CA ALA A 117 14.84 -7.96 -11.39
C ALA A 117 15.73 -9.15 -11.75
N ASP A 118 16.41 -9.10 -12.90
CA ASP A 118 17.35 -10.13 -13.34
C ASP A 118 18.53 -10.27 -12.38
N GLU A 119 19.18 -9.16 -12.01
CA GLU A 119 20.33 -9.16 -11.07
C GLU A 119 19.98 -9.79 -9.71
N LEU A 120 18.74 -9.56 -9.21
CA LEU A 120 18.30 -10.14 -7.96
C LEU A 120 17.84 -11.59 -8.12
N MET A 121 17.16 -11.95 -9.21
CA MET A 121 16.55 -13.26 -9.39
C MET A 121 17.58 -14.35 -9.77
N ASP A 122 18.57 -14.04 -10.61
CA ASP A 122 19.51 -15.03 -11.12
C ASP A 122 20.25 -15.82 -10.02
N PRO A 123 20.83 -15.20 -8.98
CA PRO A 123 21.47 -15.95 -7.90
C PRO A 123 20.48 -16.76 -7.05
N LEU A 124 19.24 -16.27 -6.88
CA LEU A 124 18.20 -16.95 -6.11
C LEU A 124 17.71 -18.22 -6.83
N VAL A 125 17.49 -18.12 -8.13
CA VAL A 125 17.11 -19.29 -8.95
C VAL A 125 18.25 -20.32 -8.99
N THR A 126 19.50 -19.87 -9.05
CA THR A 126 20.66 -20.77 -8.98
C THR A 126 20.74 -21.50 -7.64
N ALA A 127 20.35 -20.87 -6.53
CA ALA A 127 20.28 -21.50 -5.22
C ALA A 127 19.14 -22.53 -5.11
N GLY A 128 18.10 -22.42 -5.92
CA GLY A 128 16.98 -23.36 -6.02
C GLY A 128 15.97 -23.29 -4.87
N ARG A 129 16.29 -22.60 -3.78
CA ARG A 129 15.44 -22.37 -2.61
C ARG A 129 15.73 -21.01 -2.01
N PHE A 130 14.68 -20.20 -1.78
CA PHE A 130 14.78 -18.86 -1.21
C PHE A 130 13.41 -18.38 -0.71
N ASP A 131 13.40 -17.34 0.09
CA ASP A 131 12.16 -16.64 0.46
C ASP A 131 11.91 -15.51 -0.54
N PHE A 132 10.88 -15.68 -1.38
CA PHE A 132 10.57 -14.71 -2.42
C PHE A 132 10.28 -13.30 -1.87
N THR A 133 9.56 -13.21 -0.74
CA THR A 133 9.25 -11.92 -0.12
C THR A 133 10.52 -11.27 0.44
N LEU A 134 11.28 -12.01 1.24
CA LEU A 134 12.43 -11.45 1.97
C LEU A 134 13.67 -11.27 1.10
N ASP A 135 13.95 -12.20 0.20
CA ASP A 135 15.20 -12.22 -0.57
C ASP A 135 15.08 -11.49 -1.92
N PHE A 136 13.84 -11.35 -2.46
CA PHE A 136 13.59 -10.69 -3.73
C PHE A 136 12.68 -9.48 -3.63
N ALA A 137 11.39 -9.67 -3.24
CA ALA A 137 10.35 -8.65 -3.43
C ALA A 137 10.64 -7.34 -2.67
N GLU A 138 11.12 -7.44 -1.44
CA GLU A 138 11.46 -6.28 -0.62
C GLU A 138 12.68 -5.50 -1.14
N TYR A 139 13.70 -6.20 -1.65
CA TYR A 139 14.87 -5.56 -2.26
C TYR A 139 14.53 -4.93 -3.60
N PHE A 140 13.70 -5.60 -4.40
CA PHE A 140 13.26 -5.09 -5.68
C PHE A 140 12.43 -3.80 -5.52
N ALA A 141 11.44 -3.80 -4.62
CA ALA A 141 10.63 -2.61 -4.32
C ALA A 141 11.48 -1.43 -3.80
N ALA A 142 12.46 -1.71 -2.94
CA ALA A 142 13.39 -0.69 -2.46
C ALA A 142 14.21 -0.08 -3.62
N ARG A 143 14.74 -0.90 -4.52
CA ARG A 143 15.48 -0.43 -5.71
C ARG A 143 14.58 0.36 -6.66
N ALA A 144 13.38 -0.13 -6.92
CA ALA A 144 12.41 0.53 -7.81
C ALA A 144 12.05 1.94 -7.33
N PHE A 145 11.74 2.09 -6.05
CA PHE A 145 11.47 3.42 -5.50
C PHE A 145 12.73 4.30 -5.41
N GLY A 146 13.90 3.70 -5.23
CA GLY A 146 15.19 4.39 -5.31
C GLY A 146 15.39 5.13 -6.63
N LEU A 147 14.88 4.60 -7.76
CA LEU A 147 14.91 5.28 -9.06
C LEU A 147 14.09 6.58 -9.06
N ILE A 148 12.97 6.61 -8.34
CA ILE A 148 12.10 7.79 -8.24
C ILE A 148 12.76 8.89 -7.41
N LEU A 149 13.44 8.51 -6.34
CA LEU A 149 14.16 9.44 -5.45
C LEU A 149 15.60 9.70 -5.90
N LYS A 150 16.08 9.05 -6.98
CA LYS A 150 17.47 9.10 -7.44
C LYS A 150 18.46 8.75 -6.32
N LEU A 151 18.15 7.69 -5.56
CA LEU A 151 18.91 7.27 -4.39
C LEU A 151 19.60 5.90 -4.58
N PRO A 152 20.77 5.70 -3.96
CA PRO A 152 21.42 4.38 -3.95
C PRO A 152 20.63 3.38 -3.06
N LEU A 153 20.83 2.09 -3.38
CA LEU A 153 20.09 1.00 -2.74
C LEU A 153 20.28 0.95 -1.21
N ASP A 154 21.49 1.17 -0.72
CA ASP A 154 21.81 1.12 0.71
C ASP A 154 20.99 2.13 1.53
N MET A 155 20.79 3.33 0.99
CA MET A 155 19.90 4.33 1.62
C MET A 155 18.44 3.89 1.64
N MET A 156 17.97 3.25 0.56
CA MET A 156 16.60 2.73 0.48
C MET A 156 16.39 1.55 1.44
N LEU A 157 17.36 0.65 1.58
CA LEU A 157 17.32 -0.44 2.55
C LEU A 157 17.36 0.08 3.99
N ARG A 158 18.12 1.15 4.26
CA ARG A 158 18.11 1.80 5.56
C ARG A 158 16.74 2.41 5.89
N ALA A 159 16.14 3.13 4.93
CA ALA A 159 14.78 3.69 5.10
C ALA A 159 13.75 2.58 5.39
N ARG A 160 13.86 1.43 4.70
CA ARG A 160 13.02 0.27 4.92
C ARG A 160 13.18 -0.31 6.33
N GLU A 161 14.41 -0.52 6.79
CA GLU A 161 14.66 -1.02 8.14
C GLU A 161 13.98 -0.13 9.19
N VAL A 162 14.15 1.19 9.08
CA VAL A 162 13.52 2.17 9.98
C VAL A 162 12.01 2.11 9.91
N GLN A 163 11.43 1.96 8.71
CA GLN A 163 10.00 1.83 8.52
C GLN A 163 9.42 0.57 9.18
N VAL A 164 10.07 -0.58 9.03
CA VAL A 164 9.65 -1.84 9.67
C VAL A 164 9.61 -1.68 11.20
N GLN A 165 10.66 -1.06 11.77
CA GLN A 165 10.69 -0.79 13.21
C GLN A 165 9.60 0.19 13.66
N TYR A 166 9.31 1.21 12.84
CA TYR A 166 8.22 2.16 13.09
C TYR A 166 6.86 1.46 13.14
N TYR A 167 6.54 0.60 12.17
CA TYR A 167 5.27 -0.13 12.15
C TYR A 167 5.15 -1.13 13.29
N ARG A 168 6.20 -1.89 13.61
CA ARG A 168 6.21 -2.79 14.77
C ARG A 168 5.95 -2.05 16.08
N ALA A 169 6.54 -0.89 16.27
CA ALA A 169 6.30 -0.04 17.43
C ALA A 169 4.85 0.48 17.46
N GLN A 170 4.28 0.86 16.31
CA GLN A 170 2.89 1.32 16.21
C GLN A 170 1.91 0.20 16.56
N MET A 171 2.11 -1.01 16.04
CA MET A 171 1.26 -2.17 16.36
C MET A 171 1.33 -2.57 17.83
N ALA A 172 2.53 -2.46 18.44
CA ALA A 172 2.72 -2.67 19.87
C ALA A 172 2.19 -1.52 20.75
N MET A 173 1.65 -0.44 20.15
CA MET A 173 1.23 0.80 20.82
C MET A 173 2.33 1.41 21.73
N ASP A 174 3.60 1.16 21.39
CA ASP A 174 4.78 1.68 22.07
C ASP A 174 5.11 3.09 21.59
N LYS A 175 4.56 4.09 22.27
CA LYS A 175 4.68 5.50 21.88
C LYS A 175 6.14 5.99 21.83
N GLU A 176 7.00 5.56 22.73
CA GLU A 176 8.40 5.97 22.80
C GLU A 176 9.16 5.46 21.55
N ARG A 177 9.00 4.19 21.22
CA ARG A 177 9.60 3.62 20.01
C ARG A 177 9.00 4.20 18.72
N VAL A 178 7.69 4.49 18.70
CA VAL A 178 7.05 5.16 17.55
C VAL A 178 7.69 6.53 17.32
N ILE A 179 7.87 7.33 18.35
CA ILE A 179 8.50 8.65 18.25
C ILE A 179 9.95 8.49 17.74
N ARG A 180 10.74 7.66 18.38
CA ARG A 180 12.14 7.41 17.99
C ARG A 180 12.29 7.06 16.49
N TRP A 181 11.52 6.09 16.01
CA TRP A 181 11.62 5.65 14.62
C TRP A 181 10.99 6.65 13.64
N SER A 182 9.97 7.39 14.07
CA SER A 182 9.44 8.53 13.29
C SER A 182 10.50 9.61 13.09
N ASP A 183 11.23 9.98 14.16
CA ASP A 183 12.28 10.99 14.10
C ASP A 183 13.43 10.56 13.18
N GLU A 184 13.79 9.27 13.17
CA GLU A 184 14.79 8.74 12.24
C GLU A 184 14.33 8.83 10.78
N LEU A 185 13.04 8.57 10.47
CA LEU A 185 12.48 8.79 9.13
C LEU A 185 12.51 10.27 8.72
N TYR A 186 12.22 11.19 9.65
CA TYR A 186 12.33 12.62 9.39
C TYR A 186 13.77 13.07 9.17
N ARG A 187 14.72 12.52 9.94
CA ARG A 187 16.14 12.78 9.75
C ARG A 187 16.61 12.35 8.36
N LEU A 188 16.28 11.12 7.94
CA LEU A 188 16.59 10.64 6.59
C LEU A 188 15.98 11.53 5.50
N ALA A 189 14.71 11.91 5.66
CA ALA A 189 14.06 12.82 4.71
C ALA A 189 14.71 14.20 4.67
N GLY A 190 15.11 14.74 5.82
CA GLY A 190 15.81 16.01 5.93
C GLY A 190 17.17 16.00 5.23
N ASP A 191 17.96 14.94 5.44
CA ASP A 191 19.25 14.76 4.77
C ASP A 191 19.09 14.78 3.24
N LEU A 192 18.06 14.08 2.71
CA LEU A 192 17.74 14.04 1.27
C LEU A 192 17.30 15.39 0.73
N VAL A 193 16.47 16.11 1.47
CA VAL A 193 16.01 17.46 1.07
C VAL A 193 17.18 18.42 1.03
N ASN A 194 18.08 18.37 2.02
CA ASN A 194 19.28 19.22 2.07
C ASN A 194 20.22 18.93 0.88
N ASP A 195 20.51 17.66 0.58
CA ASP A 195 21.30 17.31 -0.59
C ASP A 195 20.67 17.87 -1.89
N ARG A 196 19.36 17.73 -2.01
CA ARG A 196 18.65 18.19 -3.21
C ARG A 196 18.55 19.71 -3.33
N LYS A 197 18.54 20.45 -2.24
CA LYS A 197 18.63 21.93 -2.27
C LYS A 197 19.93 22.42 -2.89
N GLU A 198 21.03 21.70 -2.65
CA GLU A 198 22.33 22.00 -3.25
C GLU A 198 22.42 21.53 -4.70
N ASN A 199 21.70 20.46 -5.06
CA ASN A 199 21.79 19.76 -6.34
C ASN A 199 20.38 19.51 -6.93
N LEU A 200 19.64 20.57 -7.29
CA LEU A 200 18.32 20.45 -7.92
C LEU A 200 18.38 19.65 -9.22
N LEU A 201 17.41 18.78 -9.40
CA LEU A 201 17.20 17.98 -10.61
C LEU A 201 15.93 18.43 -11.35
N ASP A 202 15.62 17.80 -12.49
CA ASP A 202 14.39 18.06 -13.23
C ASP A 202 13.15 17.70 -12.36
N PRO A 203 12.26 18.68 -12.06
CA PRO A 203 11.08 18.43 -11.23
C PRO A 203 10.06 17.47 -11.85
N ASN A 204 10.14 17.19 -13.15
CA ASN A 204 9.30 16.16 -13.78
C ASN A 204 9.81 14.74 -13.55
N GLU A 205 11.06 14.61 -13.08
CA GLU A 205 11.75 13.34 -12.88
C GLU A 205 12.16 13.05 -11.44
N ASP A 206 12.28 14.10 -10.62
CA ASP A 206 12.73 14.02 -9.23
C ASP A 206 11.68 14.56 -8.27
N LEU A 207 11.21 13.69 -7.39
CA LEU A 207 10.13 13.99 -6.44
C LEU A 207 10.49 15.11 -5.47
N ILE A 208 11.75 15.17 -5.03
CA ILE A 208 12.20 16.18 -4.06
C ILE A 208 12.29 17.54 -4.73
N SER A 209 12.90 17.62 -5.92
CA SER A 209 12.97 18.86 -6.69
C SER A 209 11.57 19.36 -7.07
N ALA A 210 10.64 18.46 -7.41
CA ALA A 210 9.25 18.81 -7.70
C ALA A 210 8.60 19.53 -6.51
N LEU A 211 8.79 19.05 -5.30
CA LEU A 211 8.24 19.67 -4.09
C LEU A 211 8.97 20.96 -3.69
N LEU A 212 10.30 21.01 -3.81
CA LEU A 212 11.09 22.21 -3.49
C LEU A 212 10.78 23.39 -4.41
N LEU A 213 10.45 23.13 -5.67
CA LEU A 213 10.12 24.16 -6.67
C LEU A 213 8.62 24.47 -6.73
N ALA A 214 7.79 23.72 -6.02
CA ALA A 214 6.36 23.95 -6.00
C ALA A 214 5.96 25.05 -5.01
N GLY A 215 4.79 25.62 -5.28
CA GLY A 215 4.21 26.64 -4.42
C GLY A 215 2.77 26.97 -4.84
N GLU A 216 2.13 27.81 -4.06
CA GLU A 216 0.78 28.32 -4.32
C GLU A 216 0.76 29.85 -4.13
N ASN A 217 0.05 30.56 -5.02
CA ASN A 217 -0.11 32.02 -4.96
C ASN A 217 1.23 32.81 -4.84
N GLY A 218 2.33 32.25 -5.36
CA GLY A 218 3.67 32.87 -5.28
C GLY A 218 4.44 32.56 -3.99
N GLU A 219 3.89 31.76 -3.09
CA GLU A 219 4.57 31.27 -1.89
C GLU A 219 5.03 29.83 -2.10
N ALA A 220 6.30 29.55 -1.81
CA ALA A 220 6.86 28.18 -1.88
C ALA A 220 6.30 27.30 -0.76
N ILE A 221 6.24 25.98 -1.01
CA ILE A 221 6.01 25.00 0.06
C ILE A 221 7.14 25.14 1.10
N SER A 222 6.80 25.22 2.38
CA SER A 222 7.82 25.33 3.42
C SER A 222 8.71 24.07 3.44
N GLU A 223 9.99 24.26 3.76
CA GLU A 223 10.96 23.15 3.84
C GLU A 223 10.49 22.04 4.79
N GLU A 224 9.87 22.41 5.92
CA GLU A 224 9.28 21.46 6.87
C GLU A 224 8.23 20.57 6.20
N MET A 225 7.37 21.15 5.35
CA MET A 225 6.34 20.38 4.64
C MET A 225 6.93 19.54 3.50
N VAL A 226 8.01 19.98 2.86
CA VAL A 226 8.75 19.16 1.89
C VAL A 226 9.35 17.94 2.60
N VAL A 227 10.06 18.14 3.72
CA VAL A 227 10.63 17.05 4.53
C VAL A 227 9.56 16.08 5.00
N ALA A 228 8.43 16.60 5.50
CA ALA A 228 7.30 15.77 5.93
C ALA A 228 6.68 14.96 4.77
N SER A 229 6.63 15.53 3.55
CA SER A 229 6.18 14.82 2.34
C SER A 229 7.14 13.70 1.97
N ILE A 230 8.45 13.96 1.93
CA ILE A 230 9.47 12.95 1.59
C ILE A 230 9.46 11.83 2.64
N ARG A 231 9.37 12.15 3.93
CA ARG A 231 9.18 11.17 4.99
C ARG A 231 7.97 10.26 4.73
N GLN A 232 6.85 10.84 4.25
CA GLN A 232 5.64 10.07 3.92
C GLN A 232 5.88 9.12 2.74
N PHE A 233 6.56 9.58 1.68
CA PHE A 233 6.89 8.74 0.54
C PHE A 233 7.87 7.62 0.90
N LEU A 234 8.90 7.88 1.70
CA LEU A 234 9.82 6.85 2.21
C LEU A 234 9.08 5.75 2.98
N SER A 235 8.06 6.13 3.77
CA SER A 235 7.28 5.18 4.55
C SER A 235 6.29 4.36 3.72
N ALA A 236 5.72 4.92 2.64
CA ALA A 236 4.62 4.29 1.90
C ALA A 236 5.06 3.38 0.74
N SER A 237 6.33 3.49 0.31
CA SER A 237 6.77 2.97 -0.99
C SER A 237 7.17 1.50 -1.02
N GLN A 238 7.39 0.86 0.12
CA GLN A 238 8.11 -0.42 0.14
C GLN A 238 7.26 -1.61 0.60
N ALA A 239 6.43 -1.42 1.60
CA ALA A 239 5.68 -2.52 2.21
C ALA A 239 4.59 -3.09 1.29
N ALA A 240 3.83 -2.22 0.64
CA ALA A 240 2.71 -2.64 -0.20
C ALA A 240 3.14 -3.46 -1.44
N PRO A 241 4.14 -3.06 -2.24
CA PRO A 241 4.62 -3.89 -3.35
C PRO A 241 5.14 -5.26 -2.89
N GLY A 242 5.89 -5.32 -1.79
CA GLY A 242 6.40 -6.57 -1.23
C GLY A 242 5.29 -7.54 -0.85
N ALA A 243 4.24 -7.07 -0.17
CA ALA A 243 3.10 -7.87 0.22
C ALA A 243 2.30 -8.41 -0.99
N VAL A 244 2.10 -7.58 -2.03
CA VAL A 244 1.41 -8.03 -3.25
C VAL A 244 2.27 -9.04 -4.02
N LEU A 245 3.56 -8.79 -4.17
CA LEU A 245 4.48 -9.70 -4.85
C LEU A 245 4.55 -11.06 -4.14
N GLY A 246 4.64 -11.07 -2.80
CA GLY A 246 4.54 -12.29 -2.01
C GLY A 246 3.23 -13.03 -2.25
N SER A 247 2.11 -12.31 -2.34
CA SER A 247 0.79 -12.90 -2.62
C SER A 247 0.71 -13.48 -4.04
N ILE A 248 1.28 -12.79 -5.04
CA ILE A 248 1.37 -13.29 -6.42
C ILE A 248 2.18 -14.60 -6.46
N ALA A 249 3.36 -14.59 -5.85
CA ALA A 249 4.22 -15.77 -5.81
C ALA A 249 3.55 -16.94 -5.10
N ALA A 250 2.90 -16.68 -3.96
CA ALA A 250 2.16 -17.70 -3.20
C ALA A 250 0.97 -18.28 -4.00
N HIS A 251 0.23 -17.44 -4.71
CA HIS A 251 -0.88 -17.89 -5.55
C HIS A 251 -0.37 -18.74 -6.72
N LEU A 252 0.61 -18.24 -7.44
CA LEU A 252 1.19 -18.95 -8.57
C LEU A 252 1.87 -20.25 -8.15
N ALA A 253 2.52 -20.31 -6.97
CA ALA A 253 3.13 -21.53 -6.46
C ALA A 253 2.11 -22.67 -6.18
N GLN A 254 0.82 -22.33 -6.05
CA GLN A 254 -0.28 -23.26 -5.83
C GLN A 254 -1.10 -23.55 -7.10
N ASP A 255 -0.81 -22.84 -8.20
CA ASP A 255 -1.52 -22.97 -9.49
C ASP A 255 -0.53 -23.12 -10.65
N SER A 256 -0.09 -24.35 -10.89
CA SER A 256 0.87 -24.69 -11.96
C SER A 256 0.30 -24.44 -13.38
N GLU A 257 -1.02 -24.53 -13.55
CA GLU A 257 -1.67 -24.27 -14.83
C GLU A 257 -1.61 -22.77 -15.16
N LEU A 258 -1.88 -21.92 -14.16
CA LEU A 258 -1.75 -20.47 -14.31
C LEU A 258 -0.29 -20.07 -14.52
N GLN A 259 0.67 -20.68 -13.80
CA GLN A 259 2.09 -20.46 -14.06
C GLN A 259 2.42 -20.70 -15.54
N GLN A 260 2.02 -21.86 -16.09
CA GLN A 260 2.30 -22.21 -17.48
C GLN A 260 1.57 -21.28 -18.46
N ASN A 261 0.31 -20.97 -18.19
CA ASN A 261 -0.47 -20.05 -19.02
C ASN A 261 0.20 -18.67 -19.14
N LEU A 262 0.70 -18.11 -18.03
CA LEU A 262 1.36 -16.80 -18.03
C LEU A 262 2.75 -16.86 -18.68
N ARG A 263 3.48 -18.00 -18.62
CA ARG A 263 4.73 -18.19 -19.40
C ARG A 263 4.46 -18.21 -20.89
N ASP A 264 3.42 -18.91 -21.32
CA ASP A 264 3.05 -19.03 -22.74
C ASP A 264 2.45 -17.70 -23.28
N ASN A 265 1.88 -16.90 -22.39
CA ASN A 265 1.17 -15.66 -22.72
C ASN A 265 1.63 -14.47 -21.84
N PRO A 266 2.91 -14.05 -21.90
CA PRO A 266 3.45 -13.00 -21.01
C PRO A 266 2.72 -11.65 -21.18
N HIS A 267 2.14 -11.39 -22.36
CA HIS A 267 1.32 -10.21 -22.62
C HIS A 267 0.05 -10.13 -21.73
N ARG A 268 -0.35 -11.23 -21.08
CA ARG A 268 -1.48 -11.30 -20.13
C ARG A 268 -1.07 -10.98 -18.68
N ILE A 269 0.23 -10.86 -18.39
CA ILE A 269 0.70 -10.52 -17.02
C ILE A 269 0.08 -9.22 -16.50
N PRO A 270 -0.07 -8.14 -17.27
CA PRO A 270 -0.76 -6.94 -16.79
C PRO A 270 -2.23 -7.18 -16.38
N ASP A 271 -2.99 -8.01 -17.11
CA ASP A 271 -4.37 -8.38 -16.75
C ASP A 271 -4.38 -9.21 -15.45
N ALA A 272 -3.44 -10.16 -15.32
CA ALA A 272 -3.26 -10.96 -14.10
C ALA A 272 -2.92 -10.08 -12.88
N VAL A 273 -2.05 -9.10 -13.04
CA VAL A 273 -1.67 -8.15 -11.97
C VAL A 273 -2.87 -7.34 -11.47
N GLU A 274 -3.77 -6.86 -12.36
CA GLU A 274 -4.99 -6.17 -11.92
C GLU A 274 -5.89 -7.10 -11.09
N GLU A 275 -5.96 -8.38 -11.44
CA GLU A 275 -6.77 -9.35 -10.69
C GLU A 275 -6.09 -9.77 -9.36
N PHE A 276 -4.77 -9.90 -9.34
CA PHE A 276 -4.03 -10.09 -8.08
C PHE A 276 -4.21 -8.89 -7.14
N LEU A 277 -4.15 -7.65 -7.65
CA LEU A 277 -4.43 -6.45 -6.86
C LEU A 277 -5.85 -6.44 -6.28
N ARG A 278 -6.83 -6.94 -7.01
CA ARG A 278 -8.19 -7.10 -6.51
C ARG A 278 -8.25 -8.12 -5.36
N LEU A 279 -7.71 -9.32 -5.59
CA LEU A 279 -7.76 -10.43 -4.62
C LEU A 279 -6.89 -10.16 -3.38
N TYR A 280 -5.74 -9.51 -3.56
CA TYR A 280 -4.69 -9.35 -2.57
C TYR A 280 -4.35 -7.87 -2.35
N SER A 281 -5.37 -7.08 -2.03
CA SER A 281 -5.15 -5.67 -1.66
C SER A 281 -4.11 -5.56 -0.55
N PRO A 282 -3.02 -4.78 -0.73
CA PRO A 282 -1.86 -4.84 0.17
C PRO A 282 -2.12 -4.24 1.56
N TYR A 283 -3.22 -3.54 1.73
CA TYR A 283 -3.64 -2.97 3.00
C TYR A 283 -5.01 -3.52 3.40
N ARG A 284 -5.13 -3.93 4.66
CA ARG A 284 -6.44 -4.29 5.25
C ARG A 284 -7.31 -3.05 5.37
N VAL A 285 -6.72 -1.93 5.79
CA VAL A 285 -7.47 -0.78 6.24
C VAL A 285 -6.74 0.55 6.03
N PHE A 286 -7.48 1.55 5.58
CA PHE A 286 -7.26 2.95 5.86
C PHE A 286 -8.51 3.52 6.51
N ALA A 287 -8.41 4.72 7.10
CA ALA A 287 -9.54 5.34 7.77
C ALA A 287 -9.79 6.76 7.26
N ARG A 288 -10.96 7.27 7.64
CA ARG A 288 -11.33 8.69 7.57
C ARG A 288 -11.95 9.08 8.89
N THR A 289 -12.00 10.35 9.18
CA THR A 289 -12.75 10.88 10.32
C THR A 289 -14.04 11.55 9.83
N ALA A 290 -15.18 11.20 10.39
CA ALA A 290 -16.42 11.91 10.11
C ALA A 290 -16.32 13.37 10.58
N ILE A 291 -16.54 14.33 9.68
CA ILE A 291 -16.47 15.78 10.03
C ILE A 291 -17.72 16.23 10.79
N HIS A 292 -18.86 15.63 10.49
CA HIS A 292 -20.13 15.83 11.19
C HIS A 292 -20.77 14.46 11.42
N ASP A 293 -21.90 14.43 12.14
CA ASP A 293 -22.69 13.22 12.29
C ASP A 293 -23.15 12.75 10.90
N VAL A 294 -22.88 11.49 10.58
CA VAL A 294 -23.24 10.90 9.28
C VAL A 294 -24.05 9.62 9.48
N ASP A 295 -24.94 9.36 8.53
CA ASP A 295 -25.63 8.06 8.44
C ASP A 295 -25.03 7.23 7.31
N ILE A 296 -24.68 5.98 7.63
CA ILE A 296 -24.28 4.97 6.67
C ILE A 296 -25.13 3.72 6.92
N ARG A 297 -26.02 3.38 6.00
CA ARG A 297 -26.93 2.22 6.08
C ARG A 297 -27.78 2.19 7.37
N GLY A 298 -28.27 3.35 7.83
CA GLY A 298 -29.06 3.45 9.05
C GLY A 298 -28.25 3.40 10.35
N ARG A 299 -26.91 3.46 10.27
CA ARG A 299 -26.00 3.58 11.42
C ARG A 299 -25.55 5.03 11.55
N ALA A 300 -25.97 5.67 12.64
CA ALA A 300 -25.50 7.02 12.96
C ALA A 300 -24.07 6.97 13.50
N ILE A 301 -23.13 7.57 12.77
CA ILE A 301 -21.72 7.68 13.14
C ILE A 301 -21.46 9.12 13.60
N PRO A 302 -21.08 9.34 14.86
CA PRO A 302 -20.84 10.68 15.39
C PRO A 302 -19.63 11.36 14.74
N SER A 303 -19.67 12.69 14.70
CA SER A 303 -18.54 13.53 14.34
C SER A 303 -17.29 13.21 15.18
N GLY A 304 -16.12 13.19 14.53
CA GLY A 304 -14.83 12.91 15.15
C GLY A 304 -14.48 11.43 15.28
N GLU A 305 -15.42 10.50 14.97
CA GLU A 305 -15.13 9.08 15.01
C GLU A 305 -14.41 8.58 13.76
N PRO A 306 -13.44 7.65 13.92
CA PRO A 306 -12.74 7.06 12.79
C PRO A 306 -13.61 6.01 12.11
N ILE A 307 -13.60 6.03 10.77
CA ILE A 307 -14.29 5.10 9.89
C ILE A 307 -13.24 4.34 9.09
N ALA A 308 -13.04 3.08 9.43
CA ALA A 308 -12.13 2.15 8.78
C ALA A 308 -12.76 1.56 7.51
N MET A 309 -12.03 1.63 6.42
CA MET A 309 -12.41 1.11 5.11
C MET A 309 -11.68 -0.22 4.88
N ILE A 310 -12.40 -1.34 4.89
CA ILE A 310 -11.81 -2.68 4.76
C ILE A 310 -11.67 -3.04 3.27
N PHE A 311 -10.51 -2.72 2.68
CA PHE A 311 -10.26 -2.87 1.23
C PHE A 311 -10.38 -4.31 0.72
N PRO A 312 -9.83 -5.34 1.41
CA PRO A 312 -9.99 -6.72 0.96
C PRO A 312 -11.44 -7.17 0.93
N SER A 313 -12.30 -6.60 1.80
CA SER A 313 -13.74 -6.81 1.76
C SER A 313 -14.38 -6.20 0.51
N ALA A 314 -14.13 -4.91 0.27
CA ALA A 314 -14.69 -4.19 -0.87
C ALA A 314 -14.32 -4.84 -2.22
N ASN A 315 -13.07 -5.26 -2.36
CA ASN A 315 -12.58 -5.89 -3.59
C ASN A 315 -13.10 -7.33 -3.83
N ARG A 316 -13.85 -7.86 -2.87
CA ARG A 316 -14.58 -9.14 -2.95
C ARG A 316 -16.08 -8.98 -2.72
N ASP A 317 -16.61 -7.76 -2.87
CA ASP A 317 -18.04 -7.50 -2.72
C ASP A 317 -18.82 -8.11 -3.88
N GLU A 318 -19.70 -9.06 -3.57
CA GLU A 318 -20.53 -9.81 -4.51
C GLU A 318 -21.53 -8.94 -5.27
N ASP A 319 -21.84 -7.74 -4.76
CA ASP A 319 -22.70 -6.76 -5.44
C ASP A 319 -21.97 -6.05 -6.60
N VAL A 320 -20.64 -6.15 -6.65
CA VAL A 320 -19.78 -5.46 -7.63
C VAL A 320 -18.99 -6.42 -8.51
N PHE A 321 -18.58 -7.54 -7.95
CA PHE A 321 -17.73 -8.53 -8.61
C PHE A 321 -18.45 -9.89 -8.69
N GLU A 322 -18.72 -10.35 -9.89
CA GLU A 322 -19.20 -11.69 -10.14
C GLU A 322 -18.10 -12.70 -9.75
N ASN A 323 -18.47 -13.82 -9.08
CA ASN A 323 -17.53 -14.81 -8.56
C ASN A 323 -16.33 -14.14 -7.84
N PRO A 324 -16.56 -13.38 -6.76
CA PRO A 324 -15.57 -12.47 -6.20
C PRO A 324 -14.35 -13.18 -5.58
N HIS A 325 -14.42 -14.46 -5.32
CA HIS A 325 -13.33 -15.27 -4.76
C HIS A 325 -12.45 -15.94 -5.81
N GLU A 326 -12.93 -16.02 -7.05
CA GLU A 326 -12.23 -16.66 -8.16
C GLU A 326 -11.27 -15.69 -8.85
N PHE A 327 -10.12 -16.20 -9.25
CA PHE A 327 -9.16 -15.46 -10.09
C PHE A 327 -9.63 -15.46 -11.56
N SER A 328 -9.64 -14.29 -12.19
CA SER A 328 -10.00 -14.17 -13.60
C SER A 328 -9.28 -13.02 -14.30
N MET A 329 -8.36 -13.32 -15.20
CA MET A 329 -7.70 -12.32 -16.05
C MET A 329 -8.65 -11.63 -17.04
N ASP A 330 -9.84 -12.18 -17.25
CA ASP A 330 -10.83 -11.66 -18.18
C ASP A 330 -11.86 -10.72 -17.54
N ARG A 331 -11.67 -10.41 -16.25
CA ARG A 331 -12.53 -9.47 -15.52
C ARG A 331 -12.41 -8.05 -16.06
N LYS A 332 -13.34 -7.65 -16.91
CA LYS A 332 -13.38 -6.31 -17.55
C LYS A 332 -14.80 -5.72 -17.48
N PRO A 333 -14.98 -4.54 -16.83
CA PRO A 333 -13.94 -3.76 -16.13
C PRO A 333 -13.56 -4.36 -14.77
N ASN A 334 -12.28 -4.34 -14.41
CA ASN A 334 -11.83 -4.65 -13.09
C ASN A 334 -11.87 -3.38 -12.22
N LYS A 335 -12.93 -3.22 -11.43
CA LYS A 335 -13.22 -1.99 -10.67
C LYS A 335 -12.54 -1.96 -9.29
N HIS A 336 -11.49 -2.76 -9.07
CA HIS A 336 -10.85 -2.82 -7.75
C HIS A 336 -10.40 -1.45 -7.22
N ILE A 337 -10.35 -1.34 -5.90
CA ILE A 337 -9.95 -0.13 -5.19
C ILE A 337 -8.66 -0.33 -4.37
N ALA A 338 -7.79 -1.26 -4.77
CA ALA A 338 -6.51 -1.50 -4.09
C ALA A 338 -5.60 -0.25 -4.01
N PHE A 339 -5.76 0.69 -4.96
CA PHE A 339 -5.07 1.98 -4.97
C PHE A 339 -5.90 3.12 -4.36
N GLY A 340 -7.03 2.82 -3.78
CA GLY A 340 -7.98 3.83 -3.31
C GLY A 340 -8.73 4.57 -4.44
N ARG A 341 -9.57 5.52 -4.05
CA ARG A 341 -10.37 6.39 -4.91
C ARG A 341 -10.29 7.85 -4.43
N GLY A 342 -10.82 8.77 -5.24
CA GLY A 342 -10.90 10.18 -4.90
C GLY A 342 -9.54 10.89 -4.83
N PRO A 343 -9.45 12.01 -4.10
CA PRO A 343 -8.25 12.85 -4.04
C PRO A 343 -7.00 12.10 -3.59
N HIS A 344 -7.15 11.17 -2.65
CA HIS A 344 -6.07 10.39 -2.07
C HIS A 344 -5.76 9.07 -2.80
N ARG A 345 -6.25 8.88 -4.03
CA ARG A 345 -5.85 7.74 -4.84
C ARG A 345 -4.32 7.68 -4.96
N CYS A 346 -3.74 6.48 -4.83
CA CYS A 346 -2.29 6.28 -4.84
C CYS A 346 -1.62 7.01 -6.03
N PRO A 347 -0.67 7.94 -5.80
CA PRO A 347 0.05 8.64 -6.87
C PRO A 347 0.95 7.69 -7.66
N ALA A 348 1.56 6.73 -6.98
CA ALA A 348 2.53 5.79 -7.53
C ALA A 348 1.88 4.54 -8.14
N SER A 349 0.56 4.57 -8.43
CA SER A 349 -0.15 3.40 -8.96
C SER A 349 0.38 2.90 -10.33
N SER A 350 1.03 3.77 -11.12
CA SER A 350 1.68 3.38 -12.37
C SER A 350 3.00 2.67 -12.11
N LEU A 351 3.80 3.15 -11.15
CA LEU A 351 5.04 2.49 -10.72
C LEU A 351 4.74 1.10 -10.14
N ALA A 352 3.80 1.02 -9.20
CA ALA A 352 3.44 -0.26 -8.58
C ALA A 352 3.00 -1.32 -9.60
N ARG A 353 2.21 -0.95 -10.61
CA ARG A 353 1.84 -1.87 -11.69
C ARG A 353 3.04 -2.36 -12.49
N LEU A 354 3.96 -1.44 -12.80
CA LEU A 354 5.18 -1.78 -13.52
C LEU A 354 6.06 -2.72 -12.68
N GLU A 355 6.27 -2.42 -11.40
CA GLU A 355 7.00 -3.28 -10.47
C GLU A 355 6.41 -4.69 -10.41
N LEU A 356 5.09 -4.79 -10.23
CA LEU A 356 4.40 -6.07 -10.14
C LEU A 356 4.50 -6.88 -11.44
N CYS A 357 4.38 -6.22 -12.61
CA CYS A 357 4.53 -6.89 -13.90
C CYS A 357 5.95 -7.40 -14.09
N VAL A 358 6.96 -6.54 -13.91
CA VAL A 358 8.39 -6.89 -14.11
C VAL A 358 8.84 -8.00 -13.16
N ALA A 359 8.46 -7.93 -11.89
CA ALA A 359 8.83 -8.95 -10.92
C ALA A 359 8.14 -10.31 -11.20
N THR A 360 6.88 -10.28 -11.61
CA THR A 360 6.14 -11.51 -12.00
C THR A 360 6.75 -12.13 -13.26
N GLU A 361 7.09 -11.32 -14.24
CA GLU A 361 7.75 -11.76 -15.47
C GLU A 361 9.12 -12.36 -15.19
N ALA A 362 9.93 -11.73 -14.32
CA ALA A 362 11.24 -12.25 -13.92
C ALA A 362 11.12 -13.63 -13.23
N LEU A 363 10.18 -13.80 -12.29
CA LEU A 363 9.96 -15.08 -11.63
C LEU A 363 9.54 -16.16 -12.65
N LEU A 364 8.62 -15.86 -13.54
CA LEU A 364 8.11 -16.82 -14.52
C LEU A 364 9.14 -17.16 -15.60
N SER A 365 9.89 -16.20 -16.10
CA SER A 365 10.85 -16.39 -17.19
C SER A 365 12.14 -17.10 -16.75
N LYS A 366 12.58 -16.90 -15.50
CA LYS A 366 13.80 -17.52 -14.97
C LYS A 366 13.57 -18.91 -14.40
N THR A 367 12.31 -19.34 -14.22
CA THR A 367 11.97 -20.64 -13.64
C THR A 367 11.13 -21.48 -14.60
N ALA A 368 11.45 -22.77 -14.71
CA ALA A 368 10.59 -23.74 -15.39
C ALA A 368 9.34 -24.07 -14.54
N SER A 369 9.52 -24.13 -13.21
CA SER A 369 8.43 -24.30 -12.24
C SER A 369 8.87 -23.83 -10.86
N PHE A 370 7.90 -23.56 -9.99
CA PHE A 370 8.13 -23.31 -8.57
C PHE A 370 6.93 -23.74 -7.73
N GLU A 371 7.19 -24.08 -6.48
CA GLU A 371 6.23 -24.53 -5.50
C GLU A 371 6.54 -23.91 -4.13
N LEU A 372 5.58 -23.91 -3.21
CA LEU A 372 5.83 -23.53 -1.82
C LEU A 372 6.77 -24.52 -1.15
N ASP A 373 7.76 -24.02 -0.41
CA ASP A 373 8.75 -24.81 0.34
C ASP A 373 8.65 -24.57 1.85
N GLY A 374 7.48 -24.30 2.33
CA GLY A 374 7.18 -24.06 3.74
C GLY A 374 5.90 -23.29 3.98
N GLU A 375 5.71 -22.85 5.19
CA GLU A 375 4.55 -22.09 5.62
C GLU A 375 4.69 -20.62 5.23
N ILE A 376 3.63 -20.03 4.66
CA ILE A 376 3.52 -18.59 4.39
C ILE A 376 3.27 -17.89 5.72
N LYS A 377 4.07 -16.86 6.01
CA LYS A 377 3.83 -15.99 7.17
C LYS A 377 3.19 -14.68 6.69
N MET A 378 2.09 -14.30 7.32
CA MET A 378 1.37 -13.08 6.98
C MET A 378 1.91 -11.86 7.73
N THR A 379 1.64 -10.67 7.17
CA THR A 379 1.92 -9.38 7.82
C THR A 379 0.96 -9.10 8.96
N ASP A 380 1.32 -8.10 9.77
CA ASP A 380 0.47 -7.58 10.86
C ASP A 380 -0.73 -6.77 10.34
N TRP A 381 -1.55 -6.22 11.24
CA TRP A 381 -2.86 -5.66 10.97
C TRP A 381 -2.97 -4.63 9.84
N LEU A 382 -2.10 -3.67 9.70
CA LEU A 382 -2.27 -2.62 8.66
C LEU A 382 -2.10 -3.15 7.25
N GLU A 383 -1.19 -4.08 7.06
CA GLU A 383 -0.87 -4.68 5.77
C GLU A 383 -1.64 -5.99 5.57
N PHE A 384 -1.75 -6.43 4.33
CA PHE A 384 -2.38 -7.69 3.98
C PHE A 384 -1.62 -8.39 2.86
N GLY A 385 -0.81 -9.33 3.23
CA GLY A 385 -0.01 -10.17 2.34
C GLY A 385 1.09 -10.90 3.10
N PRO A 386 1.84 -11.77 2.44
CA PRO A 386 2.94 -12.49 3.04
C PRO A 386 4.08 -11.58 3.49
N SER A 387 4.56 -11.79 4.70
CA SER A 387 5.86 -11.30 5.19
C SER A 387 6.99 -12.31 4.92
N SER A 388 6.64 -13.54 4.49
CA SER A 388 7.56 -14.60 4.10
C SER A 388 6.85 -15.55 3.14
N THR A 389 7.47 -15.85 2.00
CA THR A 389 6.96 -16.76 0.96
C THR A 389 8.10 -17.69 0.52
N PRO A 390 8.37 -18.78 1.26
CA PRO A 390 9.44 -19.70 0.91
C PRO A 390 9.08 -20.48 -0.35
N LEU A 391 9.97 -20.46 -1.34
CA LEU A 391 9.84 -21.15 -2.62
C LEU A 391 10.98 -22.12 -2.84
N LYS A 392 10.61 -23.25 -3.49
CA LYS A 392 11.54 -24.12 -4.18
C LYS A 392 11.31 -23.98 -5.69
N VAL A 393 12.36 -23.72 -6.44
CA VAL A 393 12.29 -23.41 -7.86
C VAL A 393 13.11 -24.39 -8.67
N ILE A 394 12.71 -24.61 -9.93
CA ILE A 394 13.51 -25.26 -10.96
C ILE A 394 13.84 -24.20 -11.99
N ALA A 395 15.13 -24.01 -12.30
CA ALA A 395 15.55 -23.05 -13.31
C ALA A 395 15.00 -23.40 -14.71
N ALA A 396 14.73 -22.36 -15.51
CA ALA A 396 14.23 -22.49 -16.88
C ALA A 396 15.26 -23.09 -17.84
#